data_158496f6c36c07fbaf7606ede34e7eb6
#
_entry.id   158496f6c36c07fbaf7606ede34e7eb6
#
_cell.length_a   1.000
_cell.length_b   1.000
_cell.length_c   1.000
_cell.angle_alpha   90.00
_cell.angle_beta   90.00
_cell.angle_gamma   90.00
#
_symmetry.space_group_name_H-M   'P 1'
#
loop_
_entity.id
_entity.type
_entity.pdbx_description
1 polymer ?
#
loop_
_entity_poly.entity_id
_entity_poly.type
_entity_poly.pdbx_seq_one_letter_code
_entity_poly.pdbx_strand_id
1 'polypeptide(L)'
;MKESIKVLIVEDDDDFAYLLQKELGRQERIVLVGICREKEEAITQTEALRPDIVLMDLHLGSSYSDGIEASRRIRIATDAKVLILTALGADEIIREAAGRSFASGYIFKDQMPLLIENIYAAADRVTGQEKILAQASLSCLSAAEKTVFYMMLGREERLRSSKKTIANQKTQILKKLGLDNVNELRHVFRFYIGE
;
A
#
# COMPACT_ATOMS: atom_id res chain seq x y z
N MET A 1 -10.72 1.22 -18.07
CA MET A 1 -10.83 2.39 -17.16
C MET A 1 -12.12 2.26 -16.38
N LYS A 2 -12.08 2.43 -15.04
CA LYS A 2 -13.29 2.47 -14.22
C LYS A 2 -14.12 3.71 -14.51
N GLU A 3 -15.44 3.58 -14.56
CA GLU A 3 -16.36 4.72 -14.77
C GLU A 3 -16.36 5.65 -13.54
N SER A 4 -16.32 5.08 -12.33
CA SER A 4 -16.17 5.84 -11.09
C SER A 4 -15.11 5.19 -10.20
N ILE A 5 -14.40 6.03 -9.43
CA ILE A 5 -13.34 5.63 -8.50
C ILE A 5 -13.77 6.05 -7.10
N LYS A 6 -13.97 5.07 -6.24
CA LYS A 6 -14.30 5.31 -4.83
C LYS A 6 -13.03 5.66 -4.06
N VAL A 7 -13.01 6.81 -3.41
CA VAL A 7 -11.87 7.29 -2.64
C VAL A 7 -12.27 7.47 -1.18
N LEU A 8 -11.49 6.92 -0.26
CA LEU A 8 -11.55 7.15 1.17
C LEU A 8 -10.38 8.06 1.57
N ILE A 9 -10.63 9.10 2.35
CA ILE A 9 -9.60 9.96 2.94
C ILE A 9 -9.34 9.51 4.37
N VAL A 10 -8.07 9.44 4.76
CA VAL A 10 -7.62 9.20 6.14
C VAL A 10 -6.65 10.32 6.50
N GLU A 11 -7.13 11.29 7.26
CA GLU A 11 -6.45 12.54 7.58
C GLU A 11 -7.04 13.12 8.87
N ASP A 12 -6.21 13.43 9.85
CA ASP A 12 -6.63 14.00 11.14
C ASP A 12 -6.66 15.54 11.15
N ASP A 13 -5.99 16.20 10.21
CA ASP A 13 -6.07 17.65 9.99
C ASP A 13 -7.34 17.99 9.21
N ASP A 14 -8.28 18.67 9.88
CA ASP A 14 -9.58 19.05 9.30
C ASP A 14 -9.43 20.01 8.11
N ASP A 15 -8.47 20.91 8.13
CA ASP A 15 -8.26 21.89 7.05
C ASP A 15 -7.72 21.18 5.80
N PHE A 16 -6.78 20.26 5.98
CA PHE A 16 -6.24 19.49 4.85
C PHE A 16 -7.25 18.47 4.32
N ALA A 17 -8.00 17.80 5.19
CA ALA A 17 -9.12 16.92 4.79
C ALA A 17 -10.16 17.68 3.96
N TYR A 18 -10.50 18.92 4.35
CA TYR A 18 -11.42 19.78 3.59
C TYR A 18 -10.83 20.15 2.21
N LEU A 19 -9.54 20.46 2.13
CA LEU A 19 -8.86 20.73 0.84
C LEU A 19 -8.93 19.51 -0.09
N LEU A 20 -8.64 18.33 0.42
CA LEU A 20 -8.76 17.07 -0.32
C LEU A 20 -10.19 16.84 -0.82
N GLN A 21 -11.18 16.97 0.08
CA GLN A 21 -12.59 16.83 -0.27
C GLN A 21 -13.00 17.78 -1.41
N LYS A 22 -12.60 19.05 -1.30
CA LYS A 22 -12.90 20.07 -2.31
C LYS A 22 -12.26 19.75 -3.67
N GLU A 23 -11.00 19.26 -3.67
CA GLU A 23 -10.29 18.92 -4.90
C GLU A 23 -10.87 17.67 -5.57
N LEU A 24 -11.17 16.63 -4.78
CA LEU A 24 -11.81 15.42 -5.27
C LEU A 24 -13.23 15.68 -5.79
N GLY A 25 -13.99 16.55 -5.13
CA GLY A 25 -15.36 16.90 -5.50
C GLY A 25 -15.50 17.63 -6.83
N ARG A 26 -14.39 18.11 -7.40
CA ARG A 26 -14.37 18.72 -8.75
C ARG A 26 -14.23 17.69 -9.88
N GLN A 27 -13.99 16.41 -9.51
CA GLN A 27 -13.66 15.35 -10.46
C GLN A 27 -14.87 14.46 -10.71
N GLU A 28 -15.39 14.43 -11.94
CA GLU A 28 -16.59 13.65 -12.31
C GLU A 28 -16.44 12.14 -12.05
N ARG A 29 -15.22 11.60 -12.18
CA ARG A 29 -14.93 10.17 -12.01
C ARG A 29 -14.61 9.78 -10.56
N ILE A 30 -14.51 10.71 -9.63
CA ILE A 30 -14.15 10.42 -8.24
C ILE A 30 -15.38 10.51 -7.36
N VAL A 31 -15.61 9.49 -6.55
CA VAL A 31 -16.65 9.43 -5.54
C VAL A 31 -15.98 9.34 -4.17
N LEU A 32 -16.04 10.40 -3.40
CA LEU A 32 -15.59 10.37 -2.01
C LEU A 32 -16.59 9.55 -1.18
N VAL A 33 -16.14 8.44 -0.61
CA VAL A 33 -17.01 7.51 0.15
C VAL A 33 -16.92 7.69 1.65
N GLY A 34 -15.92 8.40 2.17
CA GLY A 34 -15.79 8.71 3.59
C GLY A 34 -14.50 9.48 3.89
N ILE A 35 -14.44 9.99 5.13
CA ILE A 35 -13.27 10.64 5.72
C ILE A 35 -13.09 10.03 7.11
N CYS A 36 -11.90 9.52 7.40
CA CYS A 36 -11.51 8.94 8.69
C CYS A 36 -10.38 9.77 9.31
N ARG A 37 -10.29 9.79 10.63
CA ARG A 37 -9.25 10.51 11.36
C ARG A 37 -8.28 9.61 12.12
N GLU A 38 -8.64 8.35 12.27
CA GLU A 38 -7.91 7.41 13.10
C GLU A 38 -7.65 6.09 12.38
N LYS A 39 -6.58 5.40 12.76
CA LYS A 39 -6.15 4.13 12.20
C LYS A 39 -7.25 3.06 12.18
N GLU A 40 -7.87 2.79 13.32
CA GLU A 40 -8.86 1.70 13.43
C GLU A 40 -10.16 2.03 12.68
N GLU A 41 -10.54 3.29 12.66
CA GLU A 41 -11.65 3.77 11.85
C GLU A 41 -11.36 3.55 10.35
N ALA A 42 -10.17 3.93 9.88
CA ALA A 42 -9.75 3.77 8.49
C ALA A 42 -9.82 2.31 8.03
N ILE A 43 -9.35 1.38 8.86
CA ILE A 43 -9.38 -0.05 8.56
C ILE A 43 -10.82 -0.55 8.45
N THR A 44 -11.65 -0.25 9.45
CA THR A 44 -13.06 -0.67 9.51
C THR A 44 -13.87 -0.09 8.34
N GLN A 45 -13.70 1.20 8.05
CA GLN A 45 -14.40 1.87 6.96
C GLN A 45 -13.94 1.36 5.59
N THR A 46 -12.66 1.03 5.43
CA THR A 46 -12.17 0.44 4.16
C THR A 46 -12.82 -0.92 3.89
N GLU A 47 -12.97 -1.76 4.89
CA GLU A 47 -13.66 -3.06 4.76
C GLU A 47 -15.15 -2.89 4.41
N ALA A 48 -15.83 -1.93 5.04
CA ALA A 48 -17.25 -1.68 4.85
C ALA A 48 -17.56 -1.01 3.50
N LEU A 49 -16.83 0.05 3.14
CA LEU A 49 -17.11 0.90 1.98
C LEU A 49 -16.46 0.37 0.69
N ARG A 50 -15.43 -0.48 0.82
CA ARG A 50 -14.65 -1.04 -0.28
C ARG A 50 -14.23 0.03 -1.29
N PRO A 51 -13.42 1.03 -0.86
CA PRO A 51 -12.88 2.03 -1.77
C PRO A 51 -11.91 1.40 -2.76
N ASP A 52 -11.72 2.06 -3.90
CA ASP A 52 -10.66 1.70 -4.85
C ASP A 52 -9.31 2.26 -4.40
N ILE A 53 -9.34 3.47 -3.84
CA ILE A 53 -8.18 4.21 -3.38
C ILE A 53 -8.42 4.68 -1.95
N VAL A 54 -7.42 4.53 -1.11
CA VAL A 54 -7.33 5.16 0.21
C VAL A 54 -6.21 6.20 0.14
N LEU A 55 -6.54 7.45 0.39
CA LEU A 55 -5.56 8.51 0.62
C LEU A 55 -5.22 8.49 2.10
N MET A 56 -3.98 8.18 2.44
CA MET A 56 -3.55 7.90 3.80
C MET A 56 -2.48 8.89 4.26
N ASP A 57 -2.79 9.71 5.24
CA ASP A 57 -1.72 10.43 5.94
C ASP A 57 -0.83 9.44 6.72
N LEU A 58 0.46 9.67 6.71
CA LEU A 58 1.38 8.92 7.57
C LEU A 58 1.23 9.34 9.03
N HIS A 59 1.02 10.62 9.28
CA HIS A 59 0.96 11.19 10.61
C HIS A 59 -0.49 11.26 11.10
N LEU A 60 -0.97 10.16 11.68
CA LEU A 60 -2.29 10.10 12.30
C LEU A 60 -2.14 10.27 13.82
N GLY A 61 -2.68 11.35 14.37
CA GLY A 61 -2.54 11.67 15.78
C GLY A 61 -1.10 11.98 16.17
N SER A 62 -0.54 11.22 17.10
CA SER A 62 0.81 11.47 17.63
C SER A 62 1.92 10.59 17.00
N SER A 63 1.59 9.72 16.06
CA SER A 63 2.53 8.70 15.57
C SER A 63 2.52 8.50 14.06
N TYR A 64 3.70 8.60 13.42
CA TYR A 64 3.89 8.20 12.02
C TYR A 64 3.67 6.70 11.78
N SER A 65 3.82 5.88 12.80
CA SER A 65 3.64 4.43 12.67
C SER A 65 2.19 4.04 12.41
N ASP A 66 1.22 4.86 12.80
CA ASP A 66 -0.19 4.54 12.67
C ASP A 66 -0.67 4.56 11.22
N GLY A 67 -0.23 5.53 10.42
CA GLY A 67 -0.51 5.54 8.97
C GLY A 67 0.18 4.38 8.23
N ILE A 68 1.41 4.03 8.62
CA ILE A 68 2.13 2.87 8.06
C ILE A 68 1.38 1.57 8.37
N GLU A 69 0.98 1.38 9.63
CA GLU A 69 0.27 0.17 10.05
C GLU A 69 -1.13 0.08 9.45
N ALA A 70 -1.88 1.19 9.40
CA ALA A 70 -3.19 1.24 8.74
C ALA A 70 -3.06 0.85 7.26
N SER A 71 -2.12 1.49 6.53
CA SER A 71 -1.85 1.18 5.13
C SER A 71 -1.58 -0.31 4.93
N ARG A 72 -0.69 -0.87 5.75
CA ARG A 72 -0.34 -2.27 5.72
C ARG A 72 -1.54 -3.20 5.93
N ARG A 73 -2.33 -2.99 6.99
CA ARG A 73 -3.51 -3.81 7.31
C ARG A 73 -4.56 -3.74 6.19
N ILE A 74 -4.82 -2.54 5.67
CA ILE A 74 -5.73 -2.32 4.54
C ILE A 74 -5.26 -3.11 3.32
N ARG A 75 -3.97 -3.04 2.97
CA ARG A 75 -3.40 -3.72 1.80
C ARG A 75 -3.40 -5.25 1.93
N ILE A 76 -3.31 -5.78 3.15
CA ILE A 76 -3.41 -7.23 3.42
C ILE A 76 -4.86 -7.71 3.34
N ALA A 77 -5.81 -6.94 3.90
CA ALA A 77 -7.19 -7.37 4.08
C ALA A 77 -8.10 -7.05 2.88
N THR A 78 -7.73 -6.07 2.03
CA THR A 78 -8.62 -5.56 0.98
C THR A 78 -7.90 -5.38 -0.35
N ASP A 79 -8.69 -5.17 -1.43
CA ASP A 79 -8.17 -4.82 -2.75
C ASP A 79 -7.86 -3.33 -2.94
N ALA A 80 -8.17 -2.50 -1.95
CA ALA A 80 -7.93 -1.07 -1.99
C ALA A 80 -6.44 -0.77 -2.21
N LYS A 81 -6.14 0.18 -3.08
CA LYS A 81 -4.80 0.73 -3.22
C LYS A 81 -4.62 1.89 -2.27
N VAL A 82 -3.49 1.94 -1.59
CA VAL A 82 -3.18 3.02 -0.64
C VAL A 82 -2.17 3.97 -1.28
N LEU A 83 -2.54 5.23 -1.39
CA LEU A 83 -1.66 6.34 -1.75
C LEU A 83 -1.35 7.12 -0.47
N ILE A 84 -0.09 7.10 -0.07
CA ILE A 84 0.34 7.81 1.13
C ILE A 84 0.49 9.29 0.78
N LEU A 85 -0.13 10.14 1.60
CA LEU A 85 0.09 11.58 1.61
C LEU A 85 1.09 11.91 2.72
N THR A 86 2.14 12.65 2.42
CA THR A 86 3.15 13.00 3.41
C THR A 86 3.62 14.43 3.24
N ALA A 87 3.84 15.13 4.36
CA ALA A 87 4.60 16.36 4.33
C ALA A 87 6.08 16.05 4.03
N LEU A 88 6.80 17.01 3.46
CA LEU A 88 8.24 16.94 3.32
C LEU A 88 8.88 16.73 4.71
N GLY A 89 9.43 15.56 4.96
CA GLY A 89 9.95 15.16 6.26
C GLY A 89 11.14 14.22 6.15
N ALA A 90 11.62 13.74 7.29
CA ALA A 90 12.85 12.97 7.40
C ALA A 90 12.85 11.76 6.44
N ASP A 91 13.89 11.65 5.61
CA ASP A 91 14.14 10.54 4.66
C ASP A 91 14.02 9.15 5.28
N GLU A 92 14.23 9.07 6.60
CA GLU A 92 14.13 7.83 7.36
C GLU A 92 12.68 7.34 7.47
N ILE A 93 11.71 8.24 7.73
CA ILE A 93 10.28 7.92 7.81
C ILE A 93 9.77 7.46 6.44
N ILE A 94 10.16 8.16 5.38
CA ILE A 94 9.78 7.78 4.00
C ILE A 94 10.34 6.39 3.67
N ARG A 95 11.58 6.10 4.07
CA ARG A 95 12.23 4.81 3.84
C ARG A 95 11.57 3.67 4.62
N GLU A 96 11.23 3.91 5.89
CA GLU A 96 10.49 2.95 6.71
C GLU A 96 9.10 2.67 6.12
N ALA A 97 8.37 3.73 5.79
CA ALA A 97 7.05 3.63 5.19
C ALA A 97 7.11 2.87 3.85
N ALA A 98 8.08 3.17 2.97
CA ALA A 98 8.26 2.47 1.70
C ALA A 98 8.52 0.96 1.88
N GLY A 99 9.23 0.57 2.94
CA GLY A 99 9.54 -0.84 3.22
C GLY A 99 8.41 -1.62 3.89
N ARG A 100 7.49 -0.95 4.60
CA ARG A 100 6.56 -1.61 5.54
C ARG A 100 5.07 -1.40 5.25
N SER A 101 4.68 -0.33 4.58
CA SER A 101 3.27 0.03 4.39
C SER A 101 2.55 -0.77 3.30
N PHE A 102 3.28 -1.41 2.37
CA PHE A 102 2.74 -1.97 1.13
C PHE A 102 1.96 -0.96 0.28
N ALA A 103 2.25 0.33 0.42
CA ALA A 103 1.59 1.38 -0.31
C ALA A 103 1.74 1.21 -1.84
N SER A 104 0.75 1.71 -2.58
CA SER A 104 0.76 1.72 -4.03
C SER A 104 1.37 3.00 -4.61
N GLY A 105 1.53 4.04 -3.78
CA GLY A 105 2.15 5.30 -4.17
C GLY A 105 2.37 6.23 -3.00
N TYR A 106 3.19 7.27 -3.26
CA TYR A 106 3.47 8.38 -2.36
C TYR A 106 3.24 9.69 -3.08
N ILE A 107 2.63 10.65 -2.39
CA ILE A 107 2.37 11.99 -2.88
C ILE A 107 2.75 12.95 -1.77
N PHE A 108 3.57 13.93 -2.06
CA PHE A 108 3.87 14.99 -1.10
C PHE A 108 2.69 15.96 -1.00
N LYS A 109 2.35 16.40 0.22
CA LYS A 109 1.21 17.30 0.49
C LYS A 109 1.34 18.65 -0.23
N ASP A 110 2.55 19.06 -0.57
CA ASP A 110 2.83 20.26 -1.39
C ASP A 110 2.66 20.04 -2.91
N GLN A 111 2.50 18.78 -3.35
CA GLN A 111 2.34 18.38 -4.74
C GLN A 111 0.87 18.07 -5.10
N MET A 112 -0.07 18.80 -4.52
CA MET A 112 -1.52 18.62 -4.77
C MET A 112 -1.92 18.58 -6.25
N PRO A 113 -1.28 19.32 -7.19
CA PRO A 113 -1.60 19.20 -8.62
C PRO A 113 -1.42 17.79 -9.19
N LEU A 114 -0.55 16.97 -8.60
CA LEU A 114 -0.29 15.59 -9.03
C LEU A 114 -1.27 14.57 -8.42
N LEU A 115 -2.05 14.97 -7.40
CA LEU A 115 -2.94 14.07 -6.66
C LEU A 115 -3.92 13.34 -7.59
N ILE A 116 -4.63 14.08 -8.40
CA ILE A 116 -5.70 13.55 -9.27
C ILE A 116 -5.13 12.59 -10.32
N GLU A 117 -4.00 12.96 -10.95
CA GLU A 117 -3.32 12.09 -11.91
C GLU A 117 -2.87 10.78 -11.26
N ASN A 118 -2.31 10.84 -10.05
CA ASN A 118 -1.87 9.65 -9.31
C ASN A 118 -3.06 8.75 -8.91
N ILE A 119 -4.20 9.33 -8.50
CA ILE A 119 -5.42 8.57 -8.22
C ILE A 119 -5.89 7.81 -9.47
N TYR A 120 -6.00 8.48 -10.61
CA TYR A 120 -6.41 7.85 -11.86
C TYR A 120 -5.42 6.76 -12.30
N ALA A 121 -4.13 7.07 -12.29
CA ALA A 121 -3.09 6.11 -12.65
C ALA A 121 -3.12 4.86 -11.75
N ALA A 122 -3.26 5.06 -10.44
CA ALA A 122 -3.32 3.95 -9.48
C ALA A 122 -4.60 3.11 -9.64
N ALA A 123 -5.77 3.75 -9.90
CA ALA A 123 -7.03 3.04 -10.08
C ALA A 123 -7.06 2.19 -11.35
N ASP A 124 -6.47 2.69 -12.45
CA ASP A 124 -6.57 2.05 -13.76
C ASP A 124 -5.49 0.98 -14.02
N ARG A 125 -4.32 1.04 -13.36
CA ARG A 125 -3.18 0.14 -13.63
C ARG A 125 -2.24 -0.01 -12.44
N VAL A 126 -1.33 -0.97 -12.53
CA VAL A 126 -0.13 -1.04 -11.68
C VAL A 126 0.84 0.03 -12.16
N THR A 127 1.22 0.95 -11.26
CA THR A 127 2.13 2.06 -11.58
C THR A 127 3.59 1.65 -11.44
N GLY A 128 4.50 2.40 -12.08
CA GLY A 128 5.95 2.23 -11.86
C GLY A 128 6.32 2.48 -10.39
N GLN A 129 5.66 3.42 -9.74
CA GLN A 129 5.87 3.72 -8.33
C GLN A 129 5.46 2.54 -7.44
N GLU A 130 4.31 1.89 -7.68
CA GLU A 130 3.88 0.68 -6.96
C GLU A 130 4.93 -0.45 -7.09
N LYS A 131 5.51 -0.64 -8.27
CA LYS A 131 6.59 -1.64 -8.48
C LYS A 131 7.86 -1.29 -7.69
N ILE A 132 8.27 -0.04 -7.66
CA ILE A 132 9.45 0.43 -6.89
C ILE A 132 9.23 0.21 -5.39
N LEU A 133 8.06 0.57 -4.87
CA LEU A 133 7.73 0.41 -3.45
C LEU A 133 7.70 -1.07 -3.04
N ALA A 134 7.16 -1.92 -3.89
CA ALA A 134 7.20 -3.36 -3.66
C ALA A 134 8.65 -3.91 -3.63
N GLN A 135 9.54 -3.41 -4.50
CA GLN A 135 10.96 -3.76 -4.43
C GLN A 135 11.61 -3.27 -3.13
N ALA A 136 11.24 -2.10 -2.63
CA ALA A 136 11.69 -1.60 -1.34
C ALA A 136 11.26 -2.53 -0.19
N SER A 137 10.03 -3.04 -0.20
CA SER A 137 9.55 -4.01 0.77
C SER A 137 10.34 -5.33 0.72
N LEU A 138 10.82 -5.74 -0.46
CA LEU A 138 11.63 -6.94 -0.65
C LEU A 138 13.14 -6.73 -0.34
N SER A 139 13.56 -5.53 0.04
CA SER A 139 14.98 -5.24 0.33
C SER A 139 15.51 -5.98 1.56
N CYS A 140 14.63 -6.36 2.50
CA CYS A 140 14.97 -7.17 3.68
C CYS A 140 15.27 -8.65 3.36
N LEU A 141 14.99 -9.11 2.14
CA LEU A 141 15.20 -10.48 1.72
C LEU A 141 16.57 -10.67 1.06
N SER A 142 17.28 -11.73 1.43
CA SER A 142 18.49 -12.17 0.73
C SER A 142 18.17 -12.66 -0.69
N ALA A 143 19.18 -12.81 -1.54
CA ALA A 143 19.02 -13.33 -2.91
C ALA A 143 18.34 -14.72 -2.94
N ALA A 144 18.73 -15.62 -2.02
CA ALA A 144 18.12 -16.95 -1.91
C ALA A 144 16.66 -16.89 -1.47
N GLU A 145 16.32 -16.00 -0.53
CA GLU A 145 14.95 -15.78 -0.09
C GLU A 145 14.09 -15.15 -1.20
N LYS A 146 14.63 -14.24 -2.01
CA LYS A 146 13.92 -13.69 -3.18
C LYS A 146 13.53 -14.77 -4.19
N THR A 147 14.42 -15.73 -4.45
CA THR A 147 14.09 -16.89 -5.32
C THR A 147 12.90 -17.68 -4.74
N VAL A 148 12.93 -17.98 -3.43
CA VAL A 148 11.80 -18.67 -2.76
C VAL A 148 10.54 -17.81 -2.74
N PHE A 149 10.66 -16.50 -2.56
CA PHE A 149 9.54 -15.57 -2.66
C PHE A 149 8.83 -15.64 -4.03
N TYR A 150 9.59 -15.59 -5.14
CA TYR A 150 9.00 -15.72 -6.48
C TYR A 150 8.35 -17.10 -6.70
N MET A 151 8.96 -18.16 -6.15
CA MET A 151 8.35 -19.50 -6.16
C MET A 151 7.01 -19.52 -5.38
N MET A 152 6.91 -18.80 -4.23
CA MET A 152 5.65 -18.69 -3.48
C MET A 152 4.57 -17.95 -4.28
N LEU A 153 4.95 -17.06 -5.19
CA LEU A 153 4.06 -16.40 -6.14
C LEU A 153 3.65 -17.29 -7.33
N GLY A 154 4.22 -18.48 -7.46
CA GLY A 154 3.89 -19.44 -8.52
C GLY A 154 4.84 -19.43 -9.72
N ARG A 155 5.98 -18.70 -9.66
CA ARG A 155 7.00 -18.79 -10.71
C ARG A 155 7.77 -20.11 -10.61
N GLU A 156 8.10 -20.69 -11.77
CA GLU A 156 8.96 -21.86 -11.83
C GLU A 156 10.41 -21.43 -11.58
N GLU A 157 10.93 -21.81 -10.41
CA GLU A 157 12.31 -21.52 -10.01
C GLU A 157 13.09 -22.81 -9.74
N ARG A 158 14.29 -22.93 -10.29
CA ARG A 158 15.16 -24.07 -10.02
C ARG A 158 15.91 -23.86 -8.71
N LEU A 159 15.44 -24.48 -7.65
CA LEU A 159 16.11 -24.46 -6.35
C LEU A 159 17.01 -25.66 -6.16
N ARG A 160 18.28 -25.41 -5.79
CA ARG A 160 19.25 -26.46 -5.41
C ARG A 160 19.15 -26.83 -3.91
N SER A 161 18.19 -26.28 -3.19
CA SER A 161 18.03 -26.44 -1.74
C SER A 161 17.13 -27.61 -1.39
N SER A 162 17.33 -28.22 -0.20
CA SER A 162 16.47 -29.28 0.31
C SER A 162 15.04 -28.78 0.59
N LYS A 163 14.04 -29.68 0.57
CA LYS A 163 12.65 -29.34 0.92
C LYS A 163 12.54 -28.69 2.29
N LYS A 164 13.35 -29.15 3.28
CA LYS A 164 13.39 -28.57 4.64
C LYS A 164 13.92 -27.14 4.63
N THR A 165 15.00 -26.88 3.87
CA THR A 165 15.58 -25.54 3.73
C THR A 165 14.56 -24.56 3.11
N ILE A 166 13.85 -24.99 2.06
CA ILE A 166 12.81 -24.20 1.39
C ILE A 166 11.67 -23.89 2.36
N ALA A 167 11.21 -24.88 3.15
CA ALA A 167 10.15 -24.66 4.15
C ALA A 167 10.58 -23.62 5.20
N ASN A 168 11.80 -23.70 5.71
CA ASN A 168 12.33 -22.72 6.66
C ASN A 168 12.43 -21.31 6.02
N GLN A 169 12.89 -21.21 4.78
CA GLN A 169 12.96 -19.93 4.07
C GLN A 169 11.57 -19.31 3.87
N LYS A 170 10.55 -20.09 3.52
CA LYS A 170 9.16 -19.60 3.43
C LYS A 170 8.69 -18.96 4.73
N THR A 171 8.92 -19.63 5.88
CA THR A 171 8.57 -19.10 7.19
C THR A 171 9.33 -17.80 7.51
N GLN A 172 10.63 -17.75 7.19
CA GLN A 172 11.45 -16.55 7.40
C GLN A 172 11.01 -15.38 6.53
N ILE A 173 10.63 -15.64 5.26
CA ILE A 173 10.12 -14.61 4.34
C ILE A 173 8.84 -14.00 4.89
N LEU A 174 7.87 -14.85 5.27
CA LEU A 174 6.61 -14.36 5.86
C LEU A 174 6.87 -13.53 7.11
N LYS A 175 7.74 -14.00 8.02
CA LYS A 175 8.11 -13.25 9.22
C LYS A 175 8.78 -11.91 8.90
N LYS A 176 9.73 -11.86 7.95
CA LYS A 176 10.42 -10.63 7.56
C LYS A 176 9.48 -9.62 6.91
N LEU A 177 8.53 -10.10 6.10
CA LEU A 177 7.49 -9.26 5.51
C LEU A 177 6.33 -9.01 6.49
N GLY A 178 6.31 -9.67 7.66
CA GLY A 178 5.26 -9.59 8.67
C GLY A 178 3.90 -10.06 8.14
N LEU A 179 3.87 -11.07 7.30
CA LEU A 179 2.67 -11.70 6.74
C LEU A 179 2.43 -13.03 7.46
N ASP A 180 1.17 -13.39 7.65
CA ASP A 180 0.82 -14.60 8.40
C ASP A 180 0.86 -15.85 7.51
N ASN A 181 0.58 -15.70 6.22
CA ASN A 181 0.48 -16.84 5.31
C ASN A 181 0.78 -16.49 3.85
N VAL A 182 0.88 -17.54 3.02
CA VAL A 182 1.19 -17.41 1.59
C VAL A 182 0.06 -16.72 0.80
N ASN A 183 -1.19 -16.81 1.27
CA ASN A 183 -2.31 -16.16 0.58
C ASN A 183 -2.23 -14.65 0.71
N GLU A 184 -1.88 -14.14 1.89
CA GLU A 184 -1.61 -12.71 2.09
C GLU A 184 -0.44 -12.24 1.21
N LEU A 185 0.64 -13.01 1.16
CA LEU A 185 1.78 -12.70 0.30
C LEU A 185 1.35 -12.60 -1.17
N ARG A 186 0.59 -13.58 -1.67
CA ARG A 186 0.07 -13.57 -3.04
C ARG A 186 -0.90 -12.42 -3.28
N HIS A 187 -1.71 -12.07 -2.29
CA HIS A 187 -2.65 -10.96 -2.39
C HIS A 187 -1.93 -9.62 -2.51
N VAL A 188 -1.00 -9.34 -1.61
CA VAL A 188 -0.24 -8.07 -1.59
C VAL A 188 0.61 -7.91 -2.85
N PHE A 189 1.28 -8.99 -3.30
CA PHE A 189 2.21 -8.97 -4.42
C PHE A 189 1.62 -9.57 -5.71
N ARG A 190 0.27 -9.58 -5.85
CA ARG A 190 -0.44 -10.20 -6.98
C ARG A 190 -0.03 -9.69 -8.36
N PHE A 191 0.44 -8.45 -8.45
CA PHE A 191 0.89 -7.87 -9.70
C PHE A 191 2.22 -8.45 -10.23
N TYR A 192 2.94 -9.22 -9.42
CA TYR A 192 4.07 -10.04 -9.87
C TYR A 192 3.65 -11.41 -10.44
N ILE A 193 2.37 -11.80 -10.25
CA ILE A 193 1.84 -13.06 -10.75
C ILE A 193 1.47 -12.84 -12.20
N GLY A 194 2.23 -13.41 -13.14
CA GLY A 194 1.98 -13.28 -14.58
C GLY A 194 2.93 -12.38 -15.35
N GLU A 195 4.02 -11.92 -14.71
CA GLU A 195 5.18 -11.35 -15.41
C GLU A 195 6.17 -12.44 -15.87
#